data_a5e930b11e060ca11fbd8dcac1959c63
#
_entry.id   a5e930b11e060ca11fbd8dcac1959c63
#
_cell.length_a   1.000
_cell.length_b   1.000
_cell.length_c   1.000
_cell.angle_alpha   90.00
_cell.angle_beta   90.00
_cell.angle_gamma   90.00
#
_symmetry.space_group_name_H-M   'P 1'
#
loop_
_entity.id
_entity.type
_entity.pdbx_description
1 polymer ?
#
loop_
_entity_poly.entity_id
_entity_poly.type
_entity_poly.pdbx_seq_one_letter_code
_entity_poly.pdbx_strand_id
1 'polypeptide(L)'
;MGIWNDRKLIVNCLPLTESERAQFIRAAKDIPQEFVGDSTQRGSMSWTAAVPEELKAKATAVIGNIAPEECAQCPKLEWLQTWSAGVDKYQRPGILQSGSMLTNATGAYGQSVSEHMFAMMWAIMKNLHIYAASNPNAMWQDAGRAISPNGKTALVIGTGDIGSHFARLCKNVGMTTIGIRRNPAVEAPGVDHMIGFDSLDDVLQYADVIAMSVPST
;
A
#
# COMPACT_ATOMS: atom_id res chain seq x y z
N MET A 1 17.97 10.47 -33.49
CA MET A 1 17.06 11.23 -32.62
C MET A 1 15.65 10.88 -33.05
N GLY A 2 14.89 10.27 -32.17
CA GLY A 2 13.83 9.38 -32.57
C GLY A 2 12.49 10.05 -32.92
N ILE A 3 11.95 9.65 -34.01
CA ILE A 3 10.58 9.92 -34.54
C ILE A 3 9.47 9.50 -33.54
N TRP A 4 9.83 8.92 -32.40
CA TRP A 4 8.90 8.39 -31.38
C TRP A 4 8.55 9.40 -30.28
N ASN A 5 9.28 10.52 -30.15
CA ASN A 5 9.14 11.44 -29.03
C ASN A 5 7.95 12.40 -29.13
N ASP A 6 7.54 12.76 -30.35
CA ASP A 6 6.45 13.75 -30.57
C ASP A 6 5.03 13.20 -30.29
N ARG A 7 4.93 11.92 -29.92
CA ARG A 7 3.64 11.23 -29.69
C ARG A 7 3.40 10.83 -28.24
N LYS A 8 4.38 10.98 -27.33
CA LYS A 8 4.29 10.57 -25.93
C LYS A 8 4.08 11.78 -25.04
N LEU A 9 3.14 11.68 -24.11
CA LEU A 9 2.90 12.68 -23.07
C LEU A 9 2.64 11.98 -21.75
N ILE A 10 3.40 12.34 -20.73
CA ILE A 10 3.17 11.91 -19.34
C ILE A 10 2.35 12.99 -18.64
N VAL A 11 1.20 12.62 -18.08
CA VAL A 11 0.43 13.47 -17.16
C VAL A 11 0.69 13.00 -15.75
N ASN A 12 1.39 13.82 -14.98
CA ASN A 12 1.77 13.53 -13.61
C ASN A 12 0.81 14.22 -12.64
N CYS A 13 -0.01 13.43 -11.97
CA CYS A 13 -1.05 13.88 -11.06
C CYS A 13 -0.61 13.85 -9.58
N LEU A 14 0.66 13.57 -9.29
CA LEU A 14 1.16 13.51 -7.91
C LEU A 14 1.31 14.91 -7.31
N PRO A 15 1.04 15.10 -6.00
CA PRO A 15 1.25 16.37 -5.30
C PRO A 15 2.73 16.58 -4.97
N LEU A 16 3.54 16.82 -5.98
CA LEU A 16 5.00 16.88 -5.91
C LEU A 16 5.52 18.23 -5.47
N THR A 17 6.62 18.22 -4.73
CA THR A 17 7.49 19.39 -4.53
C THR A 17 8.28 19.70 -5.81
N GLU A 18 8.86 20.90 -5.89
CA GLU A 18 9.69 21.26 -7.04
C GLU A 18 10.91 20.33 -7.23
N SER A 19 11.53 19.90 -6.14
CA SER A 19 12.68 18.99 -6.21
C SER A 19 12.28 17.60 -6.73
N GLU A 20 11.09 17.11 -6.38
CA GLU A 20 10.55 15.85 -6.89
C GLU A 20 10.15 15.98 -8.37
N ARG A 21 9.50 17.08 -8.77
CA ARG A 21 9.23 17.38 -10.19
C ARG A 21 10.50 17.33 -11.03
N ALA A 22 11.58 17.95 -10.53
CA ALA A 22 12.87 17.92 -11.20
C ALA A 22 13.43 16.47 -11.36
N GLN A 23 13.15 15.57 -10.41
CA GLN A 23 13.53 14.16 -10.54
C GLN A 23 12.73 13.45 -11.64
N PHE A 24 11.41 13.67 -11.69
CA PHE A 24 10.57 13.12 -12.76
C PHE A 24 10.97 13.63 -14.14
N ILE A 25 11.28 14.93 -14.28
CA ILE A 25 11.76 15.52 -15.53
C ILE A 25 13.06 14.85 -15.97
N ARG A 26 14.02 14.68 -15.05
CA ARG A 26 15.28 13.98 -15.38
C ARG A 26 15.07 12.53 -15.79
N ALA A 27 14.15 11.82 -15.10
CA ALA A 27 13.86 10.42 -15.39
C ALA A 27 13.19 10.23 -16.75
N ALA A 28 12.30 11.13 -17.14
CA ALA A 28 11.59 11.08 -18.41
C ALA A 28 12.45 11.46 -19.62
N LYS A 29 13.62 12.05 -19.39
CA LYS A 29 14.52 12.52 -20.46
C LYS A 29 13.78 13.50 -21.41
N ASP A 30 13.62 13.08 -22.69
CA ASP A 30 13.00 13.90 -23.73
C ASP A 30 11.47 13.75 -23.83
N ILE A 31 10.84 12.92 -22.98
CA ILE A 31 9.39 12.74 -23.00
C ILE A 31 8.72 13.91 -22.26
N PRO A 32 7.85 14.69 -22.94
CA PRO A 32 7.11 15.78 -22.30
C PRO A 32 6.28 15.32 -21.11
N GLN A 33 6.27 16.15 -20.05
CA GLN A 33 5.45 15.92 -18.88
C GLN A 33 4.64 17.17 -18.54
N GLU A 34 3.36 16.95 -18.20
CA GLU A 34 2.47 17.94 -17.61
C GLU A 34 2.21 17.56 -16.15
N PHE A 35 2.43 18.49 -15.23
CA PHE A 35 2.25 18.31 -13.79
C PHE A 35 0.96 18.97 -13.34
N VAL A 36 -0.07 18.17 -13.10
CA VAL A 36 -1.42 18.63 -12.74
C VAL A 36 -1.75 18.41 -11.25
N GLY A 37 -0.87 17.73 -10.52
CA GLY A 37 -1.05 17.47 -9.09
C GLY A 37 -0.96 18.74 -8.25
N ASP A 38 -1.88 18.89 -7.31
CA ASP A 38 -1.91 19.99 -6.35
C ASP A 38 -1.02 19.69 -5.14
N SER A 39 0.10 20.41 -5.02
CA SER A 39 1.06 20.22 -3.92
C SER A 39 0.48 20.53 -2.53
N THR A 40 -0.64 21.28 -2.43
CA THR A 40 -1.32 21.55 -1.15
C THR A 40 -1.99 20.30 -0.58
N GLN A 41 -2.27 19.31 -1.41
CA GLN A 41 -2.85 18.02 -1.00
C GLN A 41 -1.81 17.03 -0.48
N ARG A 42 -0.53 17.40 -0.50
CA ARG A 42 0.55 16.58 0.06
C ARG A 42 0.31 16.33 1.55
N GLY A 43 0.22 15.10 1.97
CA GLY A 43 -0.12 14.72 3.34
C GLY A 43 -1.58 14.32 3.53
N SER A 44 -2.44 14.53 2.53
CA SER A 44 -3.77 13.91 2.54
C SER A 44 -3.66 12.42 2.21
N MET A 45 -4.38 11.60 2.98
CA MET A 45 -4.43 10.15 2.74
C MET A 45 -5.31 9.78 1.53
N SER A 46 -6.17 10.70 1.10
CA SER A 46 -7.11 10.47 0.00
C SER A 46 -7.18 11.69 -0.91
N TRP A 47 -6.30 11.76 -1.87
CA TRP A 47 -6.39 12.76 -2.94
C TRP A 47 -6.60 12.06 -4.28
N THR A 48 -7.41 12.68 -5.13
CA THR A 48 -7.64 12.25 -6.50
C THR A 48 -7.43 13.47 -7.38
N ALA A 49 -6.54 13.37 -8.34
CA ALA A 49 -6.37 14.41 -9.34
C ALA A 49 -7.26 14.12 -10.54
N ALA A 50 -7.77 15.16 -11.16
CA ALA A 50 -8.43 15.08 -12.44
C ALA A 50 -7.44 15.37 -13.57
N VAL A 51 -7.53 14.64 -14.67
CA VAL A 51 -6.78 14.96 -15.90
C VAL A 51 -7.50 16.10 -16.63
N PRO A 52 -6.86 17.25 -16.88
CA PRO A 52 -7.46 18.32 -17.65
C PRO A 52 -7.98 17.84 -19.02
N GLU A 53 -9.13 18.36 -19.45
CA GLU A 53 -9.84 17.86 -20.65
C GLU A 53 -8.95 17.94 -21.90
N GLU A 54 -8.17 19.00 -22.03
CA GLU A 54 -7.23 19.21 -23.15
C GLU A 54 -6.05 18.23 -23.17
N LEU A 55 -5.78 17.53 -22.04
CA LEU A 55 -4.73 16.54 -21.92
C LEU A 55 -5.24 15.11 -22.15
N LYS A 56 -6.53 14.83 -21.91
CA LYS A 56 -7.11 13.47 -22.02
C LYS A 56 -6.86 12.84 -23.39
N ALA A 57 -7.06 13.62 -24.46
CA ALA A 57 -6.87 13.14 -25.83
C ALA A 57 -5.40 12.90 -26.24
N LYS A 58 -4.45 13.40 -25.43
CA LYS A 58 -3.00 13.37 -25.70
C LYS A 58 -2.23 12.47 -24.74
N ALA A 59 -2.72 12.26 -23.53
CA ALA A 59 -2.06 11.48 -22.49
C ALA A 59 -1.79 10.05 -22.95
N THR A 60 -0.51 9.67 -22.94
CA THR A 60 -0.07 8.29 -23.21
C THR A 60 0.36 7.58 -21.96
N ALA A 61 0.76 8.31 -20.92
CA ALA A 61 1.02 7.80 -19.59
C ALA A 61 0.42 8.72 -18.53
N VAL A 62 -0.17 8.14 -17.50
CA VAL A 62 -0.67 8.87 -16.33
C VAL A 62 -0.02 8.30 -15.07
N ILE A 63 0.49 9.19 -14.22
CA ILE A 63 1.08 8.85 -12.92
C ILE A 63 0.21 9.45 -11.81
N GLY A 64 -0.40 8.60 -10.99
CA GLY A 64 -1.26 9.00 -9.89
C GLY A 64 -2.61 8.31 -9.89
N ASN A 65 -3.40 8.56 -8.84
CA ASN A 65 -4.71 7.95 -8.68
C ASN A 65 -5.78 8.85 -9.30
N ILE A 66 -6.06 8.69 -10.59
CA ILE A 66 -7.20 9.33 -11.25
C ILE A 66 -8.47 8.46 -11.09
N ALA A 67 -9.63 9.04 -11.32
CA ALA A 67 -10.86 8.25 -11.34
C ALA A 67 -10.82 7.20 -12.47
N PRO A 68 -11.34 5.97 -12.26
CA PRO A 68 -11.36 4.96 -13.31
C PRO A 68 -12.04 5.45 -14.59
N GLU A 69 -13.10 6.21 -14.45
CA GLU A 69 -13.89 6.77 -15.57
C GLU A 69 -13.05 7.74 -16.42
N GLU A 70 -12.08 8.44 -15.82
CA GLU A 70 -11.14 9.30 -16.56
C GLU A 70 -10.13 8.50 -17.37
N CYS A 71 -9.73 7.31 -16.90
CA CYS A 71 -8.87 6.42 -17.68
C CYS A 71 -9.55 6.05 -19.00
N ALA A 72 -10.85 5.73 -18.97
CA ALA A 72 -11.63 5.41 -20.15
C ALA A 72 -11.74 6.59 -21.15
N GLN A 73 -11.62 7.83 -20.66
CA GLN A 73 -11.63 9.05 -21.47
C GLN A 73 -10.27 9.39 -22.08
N CYS A 74 -9.23 8.63 -21.79
CA CYS A 74 -7.88 8.81 -22.33
C CYS A 74 -7.60 7.77 -23.43
N PRO A 75 -8.02 8.01 -24.69
CA PRO A 75 -8.00 6.99 -25.77
C PRO A 75 -6.60 6.55 -26.18
N LYS A 76 -5.57 7.31 -25.84
CA LYS A 76 -4.16 7.01 -26.14
C LYS A 76 -3.39 6.49 -24.91
N LEU A 77 -4.07 6.19 -23.81
CA LEU A 77 -3.41 5.74 -22.59
C LEU A 77 -2.78 4.37 -22.79
N GLU A 78 -1.47 4.32 -22.73
CA GLU A 78 -0.65 3.10 -22.84
C GLU A 78 -0.14 2.63 -21.46
N TRP A 79 -0.05 3.55 -20.49
CA TRP A 79 0.48 3.22 -19.17
C TRP A 79 -0.20 4.05 -18.06
N LEU A 80 -0.72 3.34 -17.07
CA LEU A 80 -1.17 3.93 -15.80
C LEU A 80 -0.27 3.43 -14.66
N GLN A 81 0.41 4.36 -13.99
CA GLN A 81 1.11 4.10 -12.72
C GLN A 81 0.27 4.65 -11.58
N THR A 82 -0.24 3.79 -10.71
CA THR A 82 -1.00 4.24 -9.53
C THR A 82 -0.09 4.58 -8.36
N TRP A 83 -0.54 5.49 -7.50
CA TRP A 83 0.06 5.77 -6.19
C TRP A 83 -0.28 4.68 -5.17
N SER A 84 -1.44 4.03 -5.28
CA SER A 84 -1.88 2.96 -4.40
C SER A 84 -1.31 1.61 -4.81
N ALA A 85 -1.18 0.68 -3.86
CA ALA A 85 -0.87 -0.72 -4.14
C ALA A 85 -2.11 -1.47 -4.65
N GLY A 86 -3.32 -1.16 -4.12
CA GLY A 86 -4.58 -1.74 -4.59
C GLY A 86 -5.01 -1.09 -5.91
N VAL A 87 -5.35 -1.93 -6.91
CA VAL A 87 -5.67 -1.51 -8.29
C VAL A 87 -6.96 -2.11 -8.85
N ASP A 88 -7.74 -2.82 -8.03
CA ASP A 88 -8.92 -3.57 -8.45
C ASP A 88 -9.91 -2.73 -9.27
N LYS A 89 -10.09 -1.46 -8.89
CA LYS A 89 -10.97 -0.53 -9.60
C LYS A 89 -10.56 -0.26 -11.05
N TYR A 90 -9.26 -0.39 -11.38
CA TYR A 90 -8.73 -0.16 -12.73
C TYR A 90 -8.72 -1.42 -13.59
N GLN A 91 -8.88 -2.61 -13.00
CA GLN A 91 -8.90 -3.89 -13.71
C GLN A 91 -10.27 -4.25 -14.27
N ARG A 92 -11.30 -3.45 -13.98
CA ARG A 92 -12.63 -3.66 -14.52
C ARG A 92 -12.66 -3.46 -16.04
N PRO A 93 -13.47 -4.24 -16.78
CA PRO A 93 -13.59 -4.10 -18.23
C PRO A 93 -13.96 -2.66 -18.66
N GLY A 94 -13.32 -2.16 -19.71
CA GLY A 94 -13.60 -0.84 -20.28
C GLY A 94 -12.94 0.34 -19.55
N ILE A 95 -12.18 0.13 -18.47
CA ILE A 95 -11.46 1.20 -17.76
C ILE A 95 -10.15 1.54 -18.46
N LEU A 96 -9.35 0.55 -18.78
CA LEU A 96 -8.10 0.74 -19.52
C LEU A 96 -8.27 0.28 -20.98
N GLN A 97 -7.55 0.91 -21.88
CA GLN A 97 -7.49 0.50 -23.27
C GLN A 97 -6.85 -0.89 -23.39
N SER A 98 -7.26 -1.64 -24.42
CA SER A 98 -6.62 -2.95 -24.68
C SER A 98 -5.14 -2.77 -24.94
N GLY A 99 -4.30 -3.51 -24.20
CA GLY A 99 -2.85 -3.42 -24.27
C GLY A 99 -2.22 -2.35 -23.40
N SER A 100 -3.00 -1.55 -22.66
CA SER A 100 -2.44 -0.62 -21.67
C SER A 100 -1.79 -1.37 -20.53
N MET A 101 -0.65 -0.84 -20.07
CA MET A 101 0.07 -1.35 -18.90
C MET A 101 -0.49 -0.69 -17.62
N LEU A 102 -0.78 -1.50 -16.61
CA LEU A 102 -1.11 -1.03 -15.26
C LEU A 102 0.01 -1.43 -14.31
N THR A 103 0.59 -0.45 -13.64
CA THR A 103 1.57 -0.65 -12.57
C THR A 103 1.10 0.05 -11.30
N ASN A 104 1.55 -0.45 -10.16
CA ASN A 104 1.12 0.03 -8.85
C ASN A 104 2.30 0.34 -7.92
N ALA A 105 2.01 0.81 -6.72
CA ALA A 105 3.01 1.16 -5.71
C ALA A 105 3.26 0.00 -4.71
N THR A 106 3.14 -1.25 -5.13
CA THR A 106 3.54 -2.39 -4.29
C THR A 106 5.02 -2.27 -3.92
N GLY A 107 5.35 -2.47 -2.64
CA GLY A 107 6.70 -2.30 -2.10
C GLY A 107 6.95 -0.93 -1.44
N ALA A 108 6.07 0.06 -1.66
CA ALA A 108 6.23 1.40 -1.08
C ALA A 108 5.67 1.54 0.34
N TYR A 109 4.78 0.64 0.76
CA TYR A 109 4.00 0.79 1.99
C TYR A 109 4.37 -0.20 3.09
N GLY A 110 5.20 -1.19 2.80
CA GLY A 110 5.49 -2.30 3.72
C GLY A 110 5.89 -1.84 5.10
N GLN A 111 6.84 -0.93 5.20
CA GLN A 111 7.31 -0.41 6.48
C GLN A 111 6.22 0.40 7.19
N SER A 112 5.70 1.44 6.56
CA SER A 112 4.76 2.37 7.22
C SER A 112 3.47 1.68 7.70
N VAL A 113 2.88 0.82 6.86
CA VAL A 113 1.64 0.11 7.21
C VAL A 113 1.90 -0.92 8.31
N SER A 114 3.00 -1.66 8.22
CA SER A 114 3.34 -2.66 9.25
C SER A 114 3.65 -2.02 10.60
N GLU A 115 4.31 -0.87 10.64
CA GLU A 115 4.52 -0.09 11.86
C GLU A 115 3.20 0.34 12.49
N HIS A 116 2.24 0.79 11.68
CA HIS A 116 0.90 1.15 12.17
C HIS A 116 0.15 -0.08 12.73
N MET A 117 0.16 -1.21 12.01
CA MET A 117 -0.42 -2.47 12.50
C MET A 117 0.22 -2.90 13.82
N PHE A 118 1.53 -2.77 13.94
CA PHE A 118 2.28 -3.11 15.14
C PHE A 118 1.92 -2.18 16.32
N ALA A 119 1.78 -0.88 16.07
CA ALA A 119 1.32 0.08 17.07
C ALA A 119 -0.10 -0.24 17.57
N MET A 120 -1.02 -0.63 16.68
CA MET A 120 -2.36 -1.07 17.04
C MET A 120 -2.33 -2.33 17.90
N MET A 121 -1.51 -3.33 17.55
CA MET A 121 -1.31 -4.54 18.36
C MET A 121 -0.85 -4.18 19.79
N TRP A 122 0.15 -3.31 19.91
CA TRP A 122 0.62 -2.84 21.21
C TRP A 122 -0.46 -2.10 21.99
N ALA A 123 -1.23 -1.23 21.34
CA ALA A 123 -2.31 -0.49 21.98
C ALA A 123 -3.37 -1.44 22.57
N ILE A 124 -3.70 -2.51 21.88
CA ILE A 124 -4.65 -3.53 22.35
C ILE A 124 -4.03 -4.33 23.50
N MET A 125 -2.81 -4.86 23.32
CA MET A 125 -2.15 -5.69 24.34
C MET A 125 -1.87 -4.95 25.65
N LYS A 126 -1.69 -3.64 25.59
CA LYS A 126 -1.41 -2.78 26.75
C LYS A 126 -2.62 -1.98 27.23
N ASN A 127 -3.80 -2.23 26.72
CA ASN A 127 -5.03 -1.52 27.08
C ASN A 127 -4.94 0.01 26.89
N LEU A 128 -4.07 0.50 25.96
CA LEU A 128 -3.84 1.93 25.79
C LEU A 128 -5.09 2.68 25.36
N HIS A 129 -5.99 2.05 24.62
CA HIS A 129 -7.27 2.62 24.19
C HIS A 129 -8.19 2.92 25.38
N ILE A 130 -8.17 2.09 26.44
CA ILE A 130 -8.92 2.31 27.68
C ILE A 130 -8.30 3.47 28.47
N TYR A 131 -7.00 3.48 28.63
CA TYR A 131 -6.29 4.54 29.34
C TYR A 131 -6.41 5.89 28.61
N ALA A 132 -6.36 5.91 27.27
CA ALA A 132 -6.56 7.12 26.48
C ALA A 132 -7.97 7.71 26.69
N ALA A 133 -9.01 6.87 26.78
CA ALA A 133 -10.37 7.31 27.05
C ALA A 133 -10.56 7.89 28.47
N SER A 134 -9.80 7.41 29.46
CA SER A 134 -9.86 7.86 30.84
C SER A 134 -9.07 9.15 31.10
N ASN A 135 -8.04 9.43 30.30
CA ASN A 135 -7.12 10.55 30.47
C ASN A 135 -7.78 11.95 30.45
N PRO A 136 -8.75 12.27 29.54
CA PRO A 136 -9.40 13.58 29.54
C PRO A 136 -10.10 13.95 30.85
N ASN A 137 -10.51 12.95 31.64
CA ASN A 137 -11.19 13.12 32.91
C ASN A 137 -10.24 13.02 34.12
N ALA A 138 -8.94 12.92 33.89
CA ALA A 138 -7.91 12.68 34.90
C ALA A 138 -8.25 11.53 35.86
N MET A 139 -8.99 10.52 35.37
CA MET A 139 -9.38 9.35 36.15
C MET A 139 -8.34 8.26 35.98
N TRP A 140 -7.84 7.77 37.13
CA TRP A 140 -7.09 6.53 37.16
C TRP A 140 -8.07 5.35 37.10
N GLN A 141 -7.89 4.46 36.13
CA GLN A 141 -8.73 3.28 35.93
C GLN A 141 -7.86 2.06 35.75
N ASP A 142 -8.14 0.99 36.49
CA ASP A 142 -7.52 -0.31 36.23
C ASP A 142 -8.20 -0.93 35.00
N ALA A 143 -7.46 -1.04 33.89
CA ALA A 143 -7.93 -1.64 32.66
C ALA A 143 -7.71 -3.18 32.60
N GLY A 144 -7.34 -3.78 33.70
CA GLY A 144 -7.05 -5.20 33.80
C GLY A 144 -5.62 -5.55 33.34
N ARG A 145 -5.39 -6.85 33.18
CA ARG A 145 -4.04 -7.38 32.90
C ARG A 145 -3.57 -7.01 31.49
N ALA A 146 -2.43 -6.33 31.41
CA ALA A 146 -1.73 -6.12 30.16
C ALA A 146 -1.01 -7.40 29.70
N ILE A 147 -0.96 -7.62 28.40
CA ILE A 147 -0.32 -8.77 27.76
C ILE A 147 1.07 -8.38 27.27
N SER A 148 2.07 -9.26 27.45
CA SER A 148 3.38 -9.12 26.82
C SER A 148 3.38 -9.89 25.48
N PRO A 149 3.91 -9.32 24.39
CA PRO A 149 4.08 -10.06 23.14
C PRO A 149 5.17 -11.14 23.23
N ASN A 150 6.13 -11.00 24.15
CA ASN A 150 7.19 -11.97 24.30
C ASN A 150 6.64 -13.38 24.62
N GLY A 151 7.06 -14.38 23.87
CA GLY A 151 6.58 -15.77 23.95
C GLY A 151 5.19 -16.00 23.38
N LYS A 152 4.60 -15.01 22.70
CA LYS A 152 3.31 -15.10 22.00
C LYS A 152 3.49 -15.48 20.54
N THR A 153 2.43 -15.93 19.89
CA THR A 153 2.42 -16.34 18.48
C THR A 153 1.67 -15.33 17.62
N ALA A 154 2.33 -14.82 16.60
CA ALA A 154 1.73 -13.99 15.56
C ALA A 154 1.50 -14.82 14.28
N LEU A 155 0.23 -14.95 13.86
CA LEU A 155 -0.16 -15.55 12.60
C LEU A 155 -0.33 -14.43 11.56
N VAL A 156 0.46 -14.50 10.49
CA VAL A 156 0.49 -13.49 9.41
C VAL A 156 -0.07 -14.09 8.13
N ILE A 157 -1.31 -13.75 7.83
CA ILE A 157 -2.01 -14.21 6.62
C ILE A 157 -1.67 -13.24 5.48
N GLY A 158 -0.87 -13.73 4.52
CA GLY A 158 -0.28 -12.90 3.47
C GLY A 158 1.08 -12.34 3.88
N THR A 159 2.15 -13.05 3.50
CA THR A 159 3.55 -12.67 3.77
C THR A 159 4.19 -11.97 2.58
N GLY A 160 3.47 -11.00 2.01
CA GLY A 160 3.97 -10.06 1.01
C GLY A 160 4.78 -8.92 1.66
N ASP A 161 4.84 -7.77 1.02
CA ASP A 161 5.56 -6.59 1.49
C ASP A 161 5.15 -6.20 2.93
N ILE A 162 3.88 -5.92 3.18
CA ILE A 162 3.37 -5.51 4.51
C ILE A 162 3.53 -6.62 5.54
N GLY A 163 3.09 -7.85 5.21
CA GLY A 163 3.09 -8.97 6.16
C GLY A 163 4.49 -9.37 6.60
N SER A 164 5.48 -9.33 5.69
CA SER A 164 6.87 -9.62 6.03
C SER A 164 7.48 -8.56 6.95
N HIS A 165 7.17 -7.29 6.74
CA HIS A 165 7.60 -6.22 7.64
C HIS A 165 6.97 -6.37 9.02
N PHE A 166 5.67 -6.69 9.09
CA PHE A 166 4.98 -6.92 10.36
C PHE A 166 5.55 -8.14 11.11
N ALA A 167 5.80 -9.25 10.39
CA ALA A 167 6.41 -10.45 10.98
C ALA A 167 7.79 -10.13 11.62
N ARG A 168 8.63 -9.34 10.94
CA ARG A 168 9.91 -8.91 11.50
C ARG A 168 9.75 -8.10 12.79
N LEU A 169 8.78 -7.19 12.84
CA LEU A 169 8.49 -6.41 14.05
C LEU A 169 8.06 -7.33 15.21
N CYS A 170 7.17 -8.28 14.94
CA CYS A 170 6.73 -9.27 15.94
C CYS A 170 7.88 -10.15 16.43
N LYS A 171 8.73 -10.63 15.52
CA LYS A 171 9.91 -11.43 15.87
C LYS A 171 10.89 -10.66 16.78
N ASN A 172 11.11 -9.38 16.48
CA ASN A 172 12.03 -8.52 17.26
C ASN A 172 11.58 -8.29 18.72
N VAL A 173 10.30 -8.49 19.02
CA VAL A 173 9.78 -8.41 20.40
C VAL A 173 9.55 -9.78 21.03
N GLY A 174 10.14 -10.83 20.48
CA GLY A 174 10.15 -12.18 21.04
C GLY A 174 8.89 -13.00 20.75
N MET A 175 8.12 -12.66 19.72
CA MET A 175 7.02 -13.52 19.26
C MET A 175 7.55 -14.61 18.32
N THR A 176 6.91 -15.77 18.35
CA THR A 176 7.00 -16.76 17.27
C THR A 176 6.09 -16.32 16.11
N THR A 177 6.57 -16.44 14.87
CA THR A 177 5.83 -15.97 13.69
C THR A 177 5.49 -17.12 12.76
N ILE A 178 4.19 -17.28 12.46
CA ILE A 178 3.67 -18.22 11.47
C ILE A 178 3.15 -17.42 10.28
N GLY A 179 3.68 -17.67 9.10
CA GLY A 179 3.27 -17.00 7.87
C GLY A 179 2.44 -17.91 6.96
N ILE A 180 1.37 -17.37 6.39
CA ILE A 180 0.54 -18.06 5.40
C ILE A 180 0.65 -17.38 4.04
N ARG A 181 0.90 -18.18 3.00
CA ARG A 181 0.88 -17.74 1.60
C ARG A 181 0.53 -18.88 0.65
N ARG A 182 0.19 -18.53 -0.62
CA ARG A 182 -0.19 -19.54 -1.65
C ARG A 182 0.94 -20.54 -1.96
N ASN A 183 2.17 -20.08 -1.99
CA ASN A 183 3.33 -20.95 -2.19
C ASN A 183 4.23 -20.92 -0.94
N PRO A 184 4.06 -21.85 -0.01
CA PRO A 184 4.79 -21.86 1.24
C PRO A 184 6.29 -22.19 1.10
N ALA A 185 6.74 -22.67 -0.06
CA ALA A 185 8.15 -22.91 -0.33
C ALA A 185 8.96 -21.59 -0.50
N VAL A 186 8.28 -20.46 -0.68
CA VAL A 186 8.93 -19.15 -0.77
C VAL A 186 9.03 -18.55 0.61
N GLU A 187 10.23 -18.44 1.13
CA GLU A 187 10.51 -17.82 2.42
C GLU A 187 10.10 -16.34 2.46
N ALA A 188 9.79 -15.84 3.64
CA ALA A 188 9.51 -14.43 3.89
C ALA A 188 10.32 -13.92 5.09
N PRO A 189 10.95 -12.75 4.99
CA PRO A 189 11.73 -12.19 6.08
C PRO A 189 10.90 -12.02 7.35
N GLY A 190 11.45 -12.50 8.48
CA GLY A 190 10.80 -12.40 9.79
C GLY A 190 9.77 -13.49 10.10
N VAL A 191 9.55 -14.45 9.21
CA VAL A 191 8.67 -15.60 9.43
C VAL A 191 9.48 -16.80 9.88
N ASP A 192 9.10 -17.42 11.00
CA ASP A 192 9.75 -18.61 11.53
C ASP A 192 9.23 -19.89 10.86
N HIS A 193 7.90 -19.96 10.66
CA HIS A 193 7.23 -21.11 10.06
C HIS A 193 6.33 -20.67 8.92
N MET A 194 6.63 -21.11 7.69
CA MET A 194 5.83 -20.80 6.52
C MET A 194 4.92 -21.99 6.20
N ILE A 195 3.61 -21.74 6.03
CA ILE A 195 2.62 -22.78 5.71
C ILE A 195 1.69 -22.32 4.56
N GLY A 196 0.99 -23.27 3.97
CA GLY A 196 -0.05 -23.02 2.98
C GLY A 196 -1.41 -22.70 3.61
N PHE A 197 -2.35 -22.23 2.79
CA PHE A 197 -3.72 -21.96 3.25
C PHE A 197 -4.47 -23.20 3.72
N ASP A 198 -4.12 -24.39 3.20
CA ASP A 198 -4.76 -25.66 3.58
C ASP A 198 -4.52 -26.02 5.06
N SER A 199 -3.49 -25.45 5.68
CA SER A 199 -3.15 -25.65 7.09
C SER A 199 -3.61 -24.50 7.99
N LEU A 200 -4.43 -23.57 7.50
CA LEU A 200 -4.87 -22.39 8.28
C LEU A 200 -5.60 -22.78 9.55
N ASP A 201 -6.57 -23.71 9.44
CA ASP A 201 -7.40 -24.12 10.58
C ASP A 201 -6.58 -24.82 11.68
N ASP A 202 -5.53 -25.56 11.28
CA ASP A 202 -4.64 -26.24 12.22
C ASP A 202 -3.87 -25.29 13.13
N VAL A 203 -3.55 -24.11 12.65
CA VAL A 203 -2.69 -23.13 13.36
C VAL A 203 -3.46 -21.99 14.03
N LEU A 204 -4.73 -21.78 13.66
CA LEU A 204 -5.55 -20.72 14.26
C LEU A 204 -5.63 -20.81 15.79
N GLN A 205 -5.71 -22.02 16.33
CA GLN A 205 -5.79 -22.27 17.78
C GLN A 205 -4.52 -21.85 18.55
N TYR A 206 -3.39 -21.68 17.88
CA TYR A 206 -2.10 -21.28 18.49
C TYR A 206 -1.82 -19.79 18.37
N ALA A 207 -2.63 -19.04 17.61
CA ALA A 207 -2.40 -17.65 17.37
C ALA A 207 -2.90 -16.77 18.52
N ASP A 208 -2.00 -15.97 19.11
CA ASP A 208 -2.37 -14.90 20.04
C ASP A 208 -2.73 -13.61 19.30
N VAL A 209 -2.14 -13.41 18.11
CA VAL A 209 -2.35 -12.27 17.22
C VAL A 209 -2.51 -12.77 15.78
N ILE A 210 -3.52 -12.26 15.10
CA ILE A 210 -3.73 -12.52 13.67
C ILE A 210 -3.62 -11.20 12.92
N ALA A 211 -2.70 -11.14 11.96
CA ALA A 211 -2.54 -10.04 11.04
C ALA A 211 -2.86 -10.51 9.61
N MET A 212 -3.72 -9.78 8.91
CA MET A 212 -4.14 -10.12 7.56
C MET A 212 -3.76 -9.01 6.58
N SER A 213 -2.95 -9.35 5.57
CA SER A 213 -2.50 -8.46 4.50
C SER A 213 -2.54 -9.14 3.14
N VAL A 214 -3.73 -9.55 2.74
CA VAL A 214 -4.03 -10.20 1.46
C VAL A 214 -4.82 -9.27 0.55
N PRO A 215 -4.75 -9.45 -0.79
CA PRO A 215 -5.64 -8.74 -1.71
C PRO A 215 -7.11 -9.07 -1.41
N SER A 216 -7.99 -8.09 -1.66
CA SER A 216 -9.44 -8.34 -1.70
C SER A 216 -9.74 -9.11 -2.99
N THR A 217 -10.29 -10.31 -2.85
CA THR A 217 -10.67 -11.18 -3.99
C THR A 217 -12.16 -11.45 -3.96
#